data_fb371532af5d77789ca85f5def31c880
#
_entry.id   fb371532af5d77789ca85f5def31c880
#
_cell.length_a   1.000
_cell.length_b   1.000
_cell.length_c   1.000
_cell.angle_alpha   90.00
_cell.angle_beta   90.00
_cell.angle_gamma   90.00
#
_symmetry.space_group_name_H-M   'P 1'
#
loop_
_entity.id
_entity.type
_entity.pdbx_description
1 polymer ?
#
loop_
_entity_poly.entity_id
_entity_poly.type
_entity_poly.pdbx_seq_one_letter_code
_entity_poly.pdbx_strand_id
1 'polypeptide(L)'
;MNRRQLLTALAAAPAAAQLDAQPSNKFRFRSGLVAYSYRKQLEAKSLSYEDLIRRIADWGLDGLDCTVYWFPDNSPEVLASLRKTAFKNGVQIYNAGVRVQLSQPTPELQRAEVENIKKWVDVADRLGASHVRVFGGNVPKGATEQQAIAWAAEVLKRGADYSGSKGITLGVENDYGLTIAAGPTAEIVKQAASPWAGVNADTGNLRTDGYKQLEILLPYVTSVHLKSHVAGPDGKNEAADWPRLLGILGNSGYKGFVGLEYENTDSESEIPRLAAELRTVVRKMSA
;
A
#
# COMPACT_ATOMS: atom_id res chain seq x y z
N MET A 1 -58.71 -17.99 -10.66
CA MET A 1 -58.13 -17.01 -9.73
C MET A 1 -58.10 -15.63 -10.41
N ASN A 2 -58.86 -14.64 -9.89
CA ASN A 2 -58.88 -13.33 -10.46
C ASN A 2 -57.86 -12.39 -9.77
N ARG A 3 -57.53 -11.24 -10.40
CA ARG A 3 -56.54 -10.28 -9.92
C ARG A 3 -56.72 -9.83 -8.46
N ARG A 4 -57.93 -9.85 -7.93
CA ARG A 4 -58.20 -9.47 -6.53
C ARG A 4 -57.75 -10.54 -5.53
N GLN A 5 -57.82 -11.80 -5.91
CA GLN A 5 -57.36 -12.91 -5.04
C GLN A 5 -55.83 -13.00 -4.95
N LEU A 6 -55.12 -12.47 -5.98
CA LEU A 6 -53.65 -12.40 -5.94
C LEU A 6 -53.14 -11.28 -5.03
N LEU A 7 -53.89 -10.20 -4.88
CA LEU A 7 -53.50 -9.06 -4.03
C LEU A 7 -53.74 -9.31 -2.53
N THR A 8 -54.69 -10.18 -2.19
CA THR A 8 -54.94 -10.59 -0.77
C THR A 8 -53.94 -11.64 -0.28
N ALA A 9 -53.31 -12.40 -1.17
CA ALA A 9 -52.29 -13.36 -0.77
C ALA A 9 -50.92 -12.72 -0.47
N LEU A 10 -50.69 -11.46 -0.89
CA LEU A 10 -49.43 -10.69 -0.63
C LEU A 10 -49.45 -9.92 0.70
N ALA A 11 -50.58 -9.90 1.43
CA ALA A 11 -50.71 -9.15 2.69
C ALA A 11 -50.38 -9.98 3.95
N ALA A 12 -49.99 -11.26 3.81
CA ALA A 12 -49.60 -12.13 4.92
C ALA A 12 -48.15 -12.61 4.75
N ALA A 13 -47.25 -11.72 4.36
CA ALA A 13 -45.82 -11.97 4.53
C ALA A 13 -45.54 -11.89 6.04
N PRO A 14 -44.96 -12.95 6.66
CA PRO A 14 -44.44 -12.81 8.01
C PRO A 14 -43.47 -11.64 8.01
N ALA A 15 -43.55 -10.79 9.05
CA ALA A 15 -42.57 -9.75 9.28
C ALA A 15 -41.18 -10.39 9.11
N ALA A 16 -40.49 -10.03 8.09
CA ALA A 16 -39.10 -10.41 7.91
C ALA A 16 -38.43 -9.96 9.22
N ALA A 17 -37.94 -10.92 9.99
CA ALA A 17 -37.07 -10.62 11.11
C ALA A 17 -36.02 -9.65 10.54
N GLN A 18 -36.04 -8.41 10.99
CA GLN A 18 -34.90 -7.53 10.83
C GLN A 18 -33.76 -8.33 11.45
N LEU A 19 -32.97 -8.94 10.59
CA LEU A 19 -31.62 -9.31 10.94
C LEU A 19 -30.98 -7.99 11.32
N ASP A 20 -30.98 -7.69 12.61
CA ASP A 20 -30.07 -6.71 13.19
C ASP A 20 -28.67 -7.20 12.80
N ALA A 21 -28.24 -6.76 11.62
CA ALA A 21 -26.84 -6.84 11.24
C ALA A 21 -26.13 -5.93 12.24
N GLN A 22 -25.76 -6.51 13.39
CA GLN A 22 -24.76 -5.92 14.24
C GLN A 22 -23.62 -5.54 13.31
N PRO A 23 -23.14 -4.31 13.32
CA PRO A 23 -21.96 -3.94 12.52
C PRO A 23 -20.88 -4.94 12.96
N SER A 24 -20.59 -5.90 12.09
CA SER A 24 -19.52 -6.83 12.38
C SER A 24 -18.27 -5.97 12.50
N ASN A 25 -17.69 -5.94 13.69
CA ASN A 25 -16.41 -5.26 13.97
C ASN A 25 -15.25 -5.98 13.25
N LYS A 26 -15.53 -6.51 12.07
CA LYS A 26 -14.61 -7.31 11.28
C LYS A 26 -13.77 -6.37 10.42
N PHE A 27 -12.48 -6.50 10.57
CA PHE A 27 -11.53 -5.80 9.72
C PHE A 27 -11.67 -6.28 8.26
N ARG A 28 -11.34 -5.44 7.30
CA ARG A 28 -11.38 -5.80 5.88
C ARG A 28 -10.00 -5.65 5.26
N PHE A 29 -9.13 -6.59 5.60
CA PHE A 29 -7.81 -6.66 5.00
C PHE A 29 -7.80 -7.55 3.77
N ARG A 30 -6.91 -7.23 2.85
CA ARG A 30 -6.53 -8.07 1.71
C ARG A 30 -5.03 -8.32 1.77
N SER A 31 -4.65 -9.55 1.54
CA SER A 31 -3.25 -9.95 1.57
C SER A 31 -2.55 -9.63 0.26
N GLY A 32 -1.34 -9.08 0.31
CA GLY A 32 -0.54 -8.79 -0.87
C GLY A 32 0.92 -9.21 -0.71
N LEU A 33 1.66 -9.13 -1.80
CA LEU A 33 3.11 -9.25 -1.82
C LEU A 33 3.71 -8.01 -2.45
N VAL A 34 4.77 -7.48 -1.85
CA VAL A 34 5.58 -6.40 -2.41
C VAL A 34 6.65 -7.03 -3.30
N ALA A 35 6.71 -6.63 -4.57
CA ALA A 35 7.64 -7.19 -5.56
C ALA A 35 9.12 -7.03 -5.14
N TYR A 36 9.43 -6.03 -4.33
CA TYR A 36 10.77 -5.82 -3.77
C TYR A 36 11.29 -7.03 -2.99
N SER A 37 10.41 -7.86 -2.46
CA SER A 37 10.76 -9.12 -1.80
C SER A 37 11.52 -10.08 -2.71
N TYR A 38 11.35 -9.96 -4.03
CA TYR A 38 12.06 -10.73 -5.06
C TYR A 38 13.05 -9.86 -5.87
N ARG A 39 13.55 -8.75 -5.30
CA ARG A 39 14.43 -7.79 -5.98
C ARG A 39 15.62 -8.43 -6.69
N LYS A 40 16.28 -9.42 -6.05
CA LYS A 40 17.46 -10.09 -6.62
C LYS A 40 17.10 -10.89 -7.88
N GLN A 41 15.98 -11.62 -7.84
CA GLN A 41 15.52 -12.42 -8.95
C GLN A 41 14.99 -11.56 -10.11
N LEU A 42 14.27 -10.47 -9.78
CA LEU A 42 13.78 -9.52 -10.78
C LEU A 42 14.94 -8.76 -11.45
N GLU A 43 15.92 -8.31 -10.67
CA GLU A 43 17.12 -7.65 -11.18
C GLU A 43 17.95 -8.58 -12.07
N ALA A 44 18.16 -9.83 -11.64
CA ALA A 44 18.85 -10.87 -12.41
C ALA A 44 18.03 -11.39 -13.60
N LYS A 45 16.76 -10.96 -13.76
CA LYS A 45 15.81 -11.46 -14.76
C LYS A 45 15.59 -12.99 -14.71
N SER A 46 15.84 -13.61 -13.56
CA SER A 46 15.55 -15.02 -13.32
C SER A 46 14.10 -15.27 -12.89
N LEU A 47 13.34 -14.21 -12.62
CA LEU A 47 11.91 -14.19 -12.36
C LEU A 47 11.29 -13.05 -13.15
N SER A 48 10.20 -13.30 -13.88
CA SER A 48 9.40 -12.26 -14.51
C SER A 48 8.29 -11.77 -13.58
N TYR A 49 7.73 -10.58 -13.85
CA TYR A 49 6.56 -10.08 -13.10
C TYR A 49 5.32 -10.96 -13.35
N GLU A 50 5.17 -11.52 -14.54
CA GLU A 50 4.11 -12.46 -14.86
C GLU A 50 4.22 -13.74 -14.03
N ASP A 51 5.43 -14.27 -13.83
CA ASP A 51 5.64 -15.45 -12.98
C ASP A 51 5.42 -15.11 -11.51
N LEU A 52 5.82 -13.91 -11.07
CA LEU A 52 5.53 -13.45 -9.71
C LEU A 52 4.02 -13.34 -9.46
N ILE A 53 3.25 -12.83 -10.44
CA ILE A 53 1.77 -12.78 -10.36
C ILE A 53 1.18 -14.20 -10.22
N ARG A 54 1.69 -15.19 -10.98
CA ARG A 54 1.25 -16.60 -10.86
C ARG A 54 1.57 -17.15 -9.48
N ARG A 55 2.78 -16.94 -8.96
CA ARG A 55 3.16 -17.35 -7.59
C ARG A 55 2.23 -16.75 -6.54
N ILE A 56 1.89 -15.46 -6.65
CA ILE A 56 0.96 -14.77 -5.75
C ILE A 56 -0.41 -15.47 -5.75
N ALA A 57 -0.93 -15.82 -6.94
CA ALA A 57 -2.18 -16.57 -7.09
C ALA A 57 -2.08 -17.96 -6.47
N ASP A 58 -1.00 -18.70 -6.72
CA ASP A 58 -0.78 -20.05 -6.18
C ASP A 58 -0.70 -20.04 -4.65
N TRP A 59 -0.14 -19.00 -4.05
CA TRP A 59 -0.12 -18.81 -2.59
C TRP A 59 -1.45 -18.31 -2.02
N GLY A 60 -2.41 -17.97 -2.89
CA GLY A 60 -3.74 -17.48 -2.51
C GLY A 60 -3.70 -16.10 -1.87
N LEU A 61 -2.74 -15.25 -2.25
CA LEU A 61 -2.73 -13.84 -1.92
C LEU A 61 -3.58 -13.05 -2.93
N ASP A 62 -4.09 -11.88 -2.48
CA ASP A 62 -5.06 -11.09 -3.24
C ASP A 62 -4.41 -10.10 -4.21
N GLY A 63 -3.15 -9.71 -3.98
CA GLY A 63 -2.60 -8.63 -4.77
C GLY A 63 -1.08 -8.51 -4.81
N LEU A 64 -0.63 -7.69 -5.76
CA LEU A 64 0.76 -7.32 -5.99
C LEU A 64 0.96 -5.82 -5.76
N ASP A 65 1.90 -5.47 -4.87
CA ASP A 65 2.57 -4.18 -4.88
C ASP A 65 3.71 -4.24 -5.89
N CYS A 66 3.54 -3.56 -7.00
CA CYS A 66 4.42 -3.67 -8.14
C CYS A 66 5.56 -2.65 -8.05
N THR A 67 6.68 -3.03 -7.42
CA THR A 67 7.89 -2.21 -7.47
C THR A 67 8.44 -2.20 -8.90
N VAL A 68 8.35 -1.05 -9.57
CA VAL A 68 8.59 -0.93 -11.03
C VAL A 68 10.06 -0.86 -11.44
N TYR A 69 10.99 -1.01 -10.51
CA TYR A 69 12.42 -0.74 -10.70
C TYR A 69 13.10 -1.62 -11.76
N TRP A 70 12.54 -2.81 -12.01
CA TRP A 70 13.10 -3.82 -12.90
C TRP A 70 12.17 -4.13 -14.08
N PHE A 71 11.23 -3.23 -14.39
CA PHE A 71 10.44 -3.36 -15.59
C PHE A 71 11.35 -3.36 -16.83
N PRO A 72 11.07 -4.23 -17.81
CA PRO A 72 11.85 -4.22 -19.05
C PRO A 72 11.71 -2.88 -19.78
N ASP A 73 10.51 -2.34 -19.81
CA ASP A 73 10.14 -1.00 -20.27
C ASP A 73 8.73 -0.64 -19.76
N ASN A 74 8.30 0.58 -20.02
CA ASN A 74 6.96 1.08 -19.66
C ASN A 74 6.06 1.20 -20.91
N SER A 75 6.29 0.38 -21.94
CA SER A 75 5.46 0.40 -23.15
C SER A 75 4.00 0.01 -22.83
N PRO A 76 3.04 0.52 -23.58
CA PRO A 76 1.64 0.14 -23.41
C PRO A 76 1.42 -1.37 -23.48
N GLU A 77 2.17 -2.08 -24.32
CA GLU A 77 2.10 -3.53 -24.53
C GLU A 77 2.53 -4.31 -23.29
N VAL A 78 3.66 -3.92 -22.67
CA VAL A 78 4.15 -4.55 -21.43
C VAL A 78 3.16 -4.33 -20.30
N LEU A 79 2.72 -3.10 -20.08
CA LEU A 79 1.78 -2.78 -19.01
C LEU A 79 0.43 -3.48 -19.19
N ALA A 80 -0.08 -3.56 -20.44
CA ALA A 80 -1.32 -4.28 -20.76
C ALA A 80 -1.16 -5.79 -20.54
N SER A 81 0.01 -6.37 -20.86
CA SER A 81 0.30 -7.79 -20.62
C SER A 81 0.29 -8.11 -19.13
N LEU A 82 0.96 -7.29 -18.31
CA LEU A 82 0.97 -7.47 -16.86
C LEU A 82 -0.43 -7.37 -16.26
N ARG A 83 -1.18 -6.31 -16.62
CA ARG A 83 -2.57 -6.14 -16.18
C ARG A 83 -3.47 -7.32 -16.58
N LYS A 84 -3.34 -7.81 -17.82
CA LYS A 84 -4.08 -8.98 -18.31
C LYS A 84 -3.71 -10.24 -17.54
N THR A 85 -2.41 -10.45 -17.27
CA THR A 85 -1.93 -11.60 -16.49
C THR A 85 -2.47 -11.54 -15.07
N ALA A 86 -2.42 -10.39 -14.40
CA ALA A 86 -2.97 -10.19 -13.07
C ALA A 86 -4.48 -10.49 -13.03
N PHE A 87 -5.24 -9.92 -13.98
CA PHE A 87 -6.68 -10.16 -14.07
C PHE A 87 -7.03 -11.64 -14.26
N LYS A 88 -6.33 -12.35 -15.17
CA LYS A 88 -6.57 -13.78 -15.43
C LYS A 88 -6.26 -14.69 -14.24
N ASN A 89 -5.37 -14.27 -13.35
CA ASN A 89 -5.00 -15.01 -12.16
C ASN A 89 -5.73 -14.53 -10.89
N GLY A 90 -6.68 -13.60 -11.00
CA GLY A 90 -7.43 -13.07 -9.86
C GLY A 90 -6.59 -12.22 -8.90
N VAL A 91 -5.43 -11.73 -9.34
CA VAL A 91 -4.51 -10.88 -8.57
C VAL A 91 -4.73 -9.43 -8.93
N GLN A 92 -4.88 -8.55 -7.95
CA GLN A 92 -4.96 -7.12 -8.18
C GLN A 92 -3.56 -6.48 -8.08
N ILE A 93 -3.10 -5.78 -9.12
CA ILE A 93 -1.99 -4.85 -8.96
C ILE A 93 -2.58 -3.63 -8.24
N TYR A 94 -2.30 -3.47 -6.94
CA TYR A 94 -2.94 -2.44 -6.12
C TYR A 94 -2.07 -1.21 -5.89
N ASN A 95 -0.76 -1.36 -5.96
CA ASN A 95 0.23 -0.31 -5.75
C ASN A 95 1.35 -0.38 -6.80
N ALA A 96 1.95 0.77 -7.09
CA ALA A 96 3.17 0.89 -7.88
C ALA A 96 4.24 1.61 -7.03
N GLY A 97 5.29 0.88 -6.63
CA GLY A 97 6.42 1.45 -5.89
C GLY A 97 7.44 2.10 -6.82
N VAL A 98 7.63 3.42 -6.74
CA VAL A 98 8.49 4.20 -7.65
C VAL A 98 9.63 4.91 -6.93
N ARG A 99 10.70 5.31 -7.68
CA ARG A 99 11.87 6.01 -7.11
C ARG A 99 11.71 7.54 -7.16
N VAL A 100 10.57 8.06 -6.75
CA VAL A 100 10.31 9.49 -6.59
C VAL A 100 10.79 9.94 -5.22
N GLN A 101 11.45 11.09 -5.14
CA GLN A 101 11.92 11.70 -3.89
C GLN A 101 11.34 13.10 -3.74
N LEU A 102 10.47 13.28 -2.75
CA LEU A 102 9.66 14.49 -2.62
C LEU A 102 10.45 15.73 -2.17
N SER A 103 11.47 15.57 -1.31
CA SER A 103 12.23 16.70 -0.74
C SER A 103 13.19 17.31 -1.76
N GLN A 104 12.70 18.27 -2.54
CA GLN A 104 13.44 18.96 -3.59
C GLN A 104 13.66 20.43 -3.21
N PRO A 105 14.93 20.93 -3.12
CA PRO A 105 15.25 22.22 -2.52
C PRO A 105 14.96 23.43 -3.40
N THR A 106 14.72 23.26 -4.69
CA THR A 106 14.46 24.40 -5.59
C THR A 106 13.16 24.24 -6.36
N PRO A 107 12.50 25.34 -6.76
CA PRO A 107 11.28 25.30 -7.55
C PRO A 107 11.44 24.52 -8.87
N GLU A 108 12.61 24.55 -9.49
CA GLU A 108 12.93 23.82 -10.73
C GLU A 108 12.92 22.31 -10.50
N LEU A 109 13.61 21.84 -9.44
CA LEU A 109 13.66 20.44 -9.05
C LEU A 109 12.29 19.94 -8.60
N GLN A 110 11.53 20.75 -7.85
CA GLN A 110 10.15 20.42 -7.47
C GLN A 110 9.27 20.23 -8.70
N ARG A 111 9.34 21.15 -9.70
CA ARG A 111 8.58 20.98 -10.95
C ARG A 111 8.99 19.72 -11.70
N ALA A 112 10.27 19.44 -11.81
CA ALA A 112 10.78 18.24 -12.47
C ALA A 112 10.27 16.96 -11.78
N GLU A 113 10.27 16.94 -10.44
CA GLU A 113 9.81 15.78 -9.71
C GLU A 113 8.28 15.60 -9.79
N VAL A 114 7.50 16.68 -9.83
CA VAL A 114 6.07 16.61 -10.11
C VAL A 114 5.80 16.01 -11.50
N GLU A 115 6.54 16.40 -12.52
CA GLU A 115 6.42 15.80 -13.87
C GLU A 115 6.86 14.32 -13.87
N ASN A 116 7.83 13.94 -13.06
CA ASN A 116 8.20 12.55 -12.85
C ASN A 116 7.06 11.75 -12.16
N ILE A 117 6.44 12.31 -11.13
CA ILE A 117 5.24 11.73 -10.50
C ILE A 117 4.14 11.49 -11.53
N LYS A 118 3.82 12.46 -12.38
CA LYS A 118 2.77 12.34 -13.40
C LYS A 118 3.02 11.16 -14.33
N LYS A 119 4.27 10.98 -14.79
CA LYS A 119 4.64 9.82 -15.63
C LYS A 119 4.37 8.49 -14.93
N TRP A 120 4.73 8.39 -13.65
CA TRP A 120 4.53 7.17 -12.90
C TRP A 120 3.06 6.93 -12.53
N VAL A 121 2.29 7.98 -12.30
CA VAL A 121 0.84 7.89 -12.14
C VAL A 121 0.19 7.36 -13.42
N ASP A 122 0.65 7.80 -14.61
CA ASP A 122 0.16 7.27 -15.89
C ASP A 122 0.50 5.79 -16.09
N VAL A 123 1.67 5.35 -15.62
CA VAL A 123 2.04 3.91 -15.60
C VAL A 123 1.14 3.14 -14.64
N ALA A 124 0.92 3.64 -13.43
CA ALA A 124 0.04 3.02 -12.44
C ALA A 124 -1.40 2.89 -12.94
N ASP A 125 -1.94 3.91 -13.57
CA ASP A 125 -3.26 3.92 -14.21
C ASP A 125 -3.39 2.79 -15.25
N ARG A 126 -2.41 2.66 -16.13
CA ARG A 126 -2.36 1.58 -17.14
C ARG A 126 -2.26 0.19 -16.53
N LEU A 127 -1.51 0.04 -15.43
CA LEU A 127 -1.44 -1.21 -14.67
C LEU A 127 -2.75 -1.52 -13.93
N GLY A 128 -3.62 -0.53 -13.71
CA GLY A 128 -4.83 -0.64 -12.91
C GLY A 128 -4.56 -0.53 -11.40
N ALA A 129 -3.42 0.04 -11.02
CA ALA A 129 -3.10 0.33 -9.62
C ALA A 129 -3.85 1.58 -9.14
N SER A 130 -4.36 1.54 -7.92
CA SER A 130 -5.07 2.67 -7.29
C SER A 130 -4.20 3.44 -6.30
N HIS A 131 -2.94 3.06 -6.18
CA HIS A 131 -1.97 3.67 -5.26
C HIS A 131 -0.59 3.74 -5.92
N VAL A 132 0.18 4.79 -5.59
CA VAL A 132 1.58 4.93 -5.96
C VAL A 132 2.39 5.26 -4.70
N ARG A 133 3.38 4.45 -4.37
CA ARG A 133 4.30 4.72 -3.27
C ARG A 133 5.48 5.56 -3.75
N VAL A 134 5.75 6.64 -3.04
CA VAL A 134 6.88 7.56 -3.24
C VAL A 134 7.72 7.68 -1.97
N PHE A 135 8.95 8.19 -2.06
CA PHE A 135 9.83 8.43 -0.92
C PHE A 135 9.86 9.90 -0.51
N GLY A 136 10.03 10.15 0.79
CA GLY A 136 10.27 11.50 1.32
C GLY A 136 11.59 12.11 0.82
N GLY A 137 12.60 11.27 0.59
CA GLY A 137 13.95 11.69 0.24
C GLY A 137 14.81 12.06 1.47
N ASN A 138 15.94 12.71 1.23
CA ASN A 138 16.84 13.17 2.28
C ASN A 138 16.59 14.63 2.62
N VAL A 139 17.08 15.06 3.78
CA VAL A 139 17.23 16.50 4.06
C VAL A 139 18.37 17.04 3.21
N PRO A 140 18.15 17.98 2.27
CA PRO A 140 19.18 18.51 1.42
C PRO A 140 20.27 19.22 2.23
N LYS A 141 21.51 19.17 1.74
CA LYS A 141 22.65 19.79 2.43
C LYS A 141 22.40 21.28 2.67
N GLY A 142 22.53 21.71 3.92
CA GLY A 142 22.33 23.11 4.33
C GLY A 142 20.87 23.48 4.59
N ALA A 143 19.93 22.56 4.40
CA ALA A 143 18.53 22.77 4.75
C ALA A 143 18.23 22.29 6.18
N THR A 144 17.20 22.84 6.78
CA THR A 144 16.59 22.31 8.00
C THR A 144 15.58 21.20 7.66
N GLU A 145 15.26 20.35 8.63
CA GLU A 145 14.21 19.35 8.50
C GLU A 145 12.86 19.98 8.13
N GLN A 146 12.51 21.11 8.76
CA GLN A 146 11.26 21.82 8.48
C GLN A 146 11.18 22.32 7.03
N GLN A 147 12.29 22.81 6.46
CA GLN A 147 12.35 23.19 5.06
C GLN A 147 12.14 21.99 4.16
N ALA A 148 12.82 20.87 4.47
CA ALA A 148 12.69 19.62 3.70
C ALA A 148 11.25 19.08 3.75
N ILE A 149 10.59 19.11 4.90
CA ILE A 149 9.18 18.76 5.07
C ILE A 149 8.28 19.65 4.20
N ALA A 150 8.47 20.96 4.23
CA ALA A 150 7.66 21.88 3.45
C ALA A 150 7.82 21.65 1.92
N TRP A 151 9.04 21.41 1.45
CA TRP A 151 9.28 21.08 0.05
C TRP A 151 8.67 19.75 -0.36
N ALA A 152 8.79 18.73 0.49
CA ALA A 152 8.19 17.43 0.25
C ALA A 152 6.66 17.52 0.21
N ALA A 153 6.06 18.28 1.11
CA ALA A 153 4.62 18.50 1.15
C ALA A 153 4.10 19.21 -0.10
N GLU A 154 4.82 20.22 -0.62
CA GLU A 154 4.45 20.93 -1.84
C GLU A 154 4.50 20.02 -3.06
N VAL A 155 5.55 19.21 -3.20
CA VAL A 155 5.69 18.23 -4.30
C VAL A 155 4.61 17.15 -4.19
N LEU A 156 4.38 16.62 -2.98
CA LEU A 156 3.32 15.63 -2.73
C LEU A 156 1.95 16.19 -3.09
N LYS A 157 1.62 17.40 -2.64
CA LYS A 157 0.34 18.06 -2.95
C LYS A 157 0.10 18.15 -4.45
N ARG A 158 1.05 18.71 -5.20
CA ARG A 158 0.92 18.88 -6.66
C ARG A 158 0.85 17.54 -7.40
N GLY A 159 1.61 16.55 -6.95
CA GLY A 159 1.52 15.18 -7.46
C GLY A 159 0.15 14.55 -7.17
N ALA A 160 -0.35 14.74 -5.94
CA ALA A 160 -1.63 14.22 -5.49
C ALA A 160 -2.82 14.87 -6.22
N ASP A 161 -2.75 16.17 -6.54
CA ASP A 161 -3.77 16.85 -7.35
C ASP A 161 -3.89 16.20 -8.75
N TYR A 162 -2.76 15.81 -9.36
CA TYR A 162 -2.78 15.09 -10.62
C TYR A 162 -3.28 13.65 -10.47
N SER A 163 -2.73 12.89 -9.52
CA SER A 163 -3.10 11.48 -9.32
C SER A 163 -4.58 11.33 -8.93
N GLY A 164 -5.11 12.29 -8.17
CA GLY A 164 -6.52 12.33 -7.80
C GLY A 164 -7.46 12.47 -8.99
N SER A 165 -7.04 13.16 -10.07
CA SER A 165 -7.83 13.23 -11.32
C SER A 165 -7.99 11.87 -11.99
N LYS A 166 -7.17 10.88 -11.63
CA LYS A 166 -7.21 9.48 -12.08
C LYS A 166 -7.73 8.51 -11.03
N GLY A 167 -8.12 9.00 -9.85
CA GLY A 167 -8.56 8.16 -8.74
C GLY A 167 -7.41 7.37 -8.08
N ILE A 168 -6.17 7.86 -8.16
CA ILE A 168 -4.97 7.22 -7.62
C ILE A 168 -4.46 8.03 -6.43
N THR A 169 -4.19 7.34 -5.31
CA THR A 169 -3.61 7.95 -4.11
C THR A 169 -2.08 7.89 -4.16
N LEU A 170 -1.42 8.97 -3.76
CA LEU A 170 0.03 8.97 -3.50
C LEU A 170 0.30 8.72 -2.01
N GLY A 171 1.06 7.66 -1.71
CA GLY A 171 1.51 7.37 -0.34
C GLY A 171 3.01 7.60 -0.18
N VAL A 172 3.40 8.50 0.74
CA VAL A 172 4.80 8.64 1.11
C VAL A 172 5.18 7.55 2.10
N GLU A 173 6.28 6.86 1.84
CA GLU A 173 6.75 5.79 2.70
C GLU A 173 7.64 6.31 3.84
N ASN A 174 7.43 5.77 5.04
CA ASN A 174 8.40 5.88 6.11
C ASN A 174 9.52 4.85 5.85
N ASP A 175 10.66 5.34 5.35
CA ASP A 175 11.78 4.47 4.98
C ASP A 175 13.12 5.06 5.44
N TYR A 176 13.70 6.00 4.71
CA TYR A 176 15.01 6.58 5.00
C TYR A 176 15.00 8.10 5.01
N GLY A 177 16.13 8.69 5.39
CA GLY A 177 16.35 10.13 5.33
C GLY A 177 15.30 10.91 6.11
N LEU A 178 14.56 11.78 5.43
CA LEU A 178 13.54 12.63 6.03
C LEU A 178 12.39 11.85 6.67
N THR A 179 12.06 10.68 6.12
CA THR A 179 10.90 9.88 6.56
C THR A 179 11.25 8.65 7.38
N ILE A 180 12.48 8.59 7.92
CA ILE A 180 12.91 7.49 8.79
C ILE A 180 12.12 7.41 10.11
N ALA A 181 11.50 8.49 10.52
CA ALA A 181 10.62 8.57 11.70
C ALA A 181 9.19 8.91 11.29
N ALA A 182 8.23 8.47 12.10
CA ALA A 182 6.81 8.68 11.83
C ALA A 182 6.39 10.15 11.82
N GLY A 183 6.97 10.98 12.72
CA GLY A 183 6.61 12.38 12.86
C GLY A 183 6.77 13.20 11.58
N PRO A 184 7.97 13.28 10.98
CA PRO A 184 8.17 13.96 9.70
C PRO A 184 7.32 13.40 8.57
N THR A 185 7.12 12.08 8.51
CA THR A 185 6.27 11.44 7.49
C THR A 185 4.81 11.92 7.61
N ALA A 186 4.25 11.90 8.81
CA ALA A 186 2.90 12.38 9.07
C ALA A 186 2.76 13.89 8.79
N GLU A 187 3.77 14.69 9.14
CA GLU A 187 3.74 16.14 8.93
C GLU A 187 3.79 16.51 7.44
N ILE A 188 4.53 15.77 6.61
CA ILE A 188 4.52 15.94 5.13
C ILE A 188 3.09 15.79 4.59
N VAL A 189 2.40 14.72 4.96
CA VAL A 189 1.03 14.46 4.46
C VAL A 189 0.04 15.50 5.01
N LYS A 190 0.17 15.85 6.27
CA LYS A 190 -0.66 16.89 6.90
C LYS A 190 -0.51 18.23 6.20
N GLN A 191 0.72 18.67 5.88
CA GLN A 191 0.97 19.93 5.17
C GLN A 191 0.55 19.88 3.71
N ALA A 192 0.66 18.73 3.04
CA ALA A 192 0.16 18.55 1.67
C ALA A 192 -1.35 18.79 1.58
N ALA A 193 -2.10 18.48 2.64
CA ALA A 193 -3.54 18.76 2.79
C ALA A 193 -4.37 18.36 1.57
N SER A 194 -4.04 17.22 0.93
CA SER A 194 -4.77 16.68 -0.22
C SER A 194 -5.48 15.38 0.17
N PRO A 195 -6.74 15.17 -0.24
CA PRO A 195 -7.44 13.91 0.00
C PRO A 195 -6.83 12.72 -0.78
N TRP A 196 -5.93 13.00 -1.72
CA TRP A 196 -5.23 12.02 -2.54
C TRP A 196 -3.78 11.78 -2.09
N ALA A 197 -3.38 12.39 -0.97
CA ALA A 197 -2.08 12.15 -0.32
C ALA A 197 -2.27 11.30 0.93
N GLY A 198 -1.36 10.37 1.16
CA GLY A 198 -1.37 9.51 2.35
C GLY A 198 0.00 8.94 2.68
N VAL A 199 0.02 7.96 3.55
CA VAL A 199 1.22 7.24 3.97
C VAL A 199 1.15 5.79 3.49
N ASN A 200 2.21 5.33 2.85
CA ASN A 200 2.51 3.91 2.72
C ASN A 200 3.28 3.50 3.99
N ALA A 201 2.59 2.92 4.96
CA ALA A 201 3.20 2.60 6.25
C ALA A 201 4.01 1.31 6.16
N ASP A 202 5.32 1.40 6.28
CA ASP A 202 6.20 0.25 6.45
C ASP A 202 6.41 -0.03 7.94
N THR A 203 6.01 -1.23 8.37
CA THR A 203 6.00 -1.61 9.79
C THR A 203 7.39 -1.93 10.36
N GLY A 204 8.37 -2.22 9.51
CA GLY A 204 9.73 -2.59 9.92
C GLY A 204 10.77 -1.49 9.75
N ASN A 205 10.44 -0.40 9.03
CA ASN A 205 11.37 0.70 8.82
C ASN A 205 11.40 1.72 9.99
N LEU A 206 10.44 1.67 10.90
CA LEU A 206 10.43 2.47 12.13
C LEU A 206 11.52 1.99 13.09
N ARG A 207 12.44 2.88 13.47
CA ARG A 207 13.73 2.51 14.11
C ARG A 207 13.65 2.29 15.62
N THR A 208 12.63 2.78 16.30
CA THR A 208 12.42 2.60 17.73
C THR A 208 10.93 2.52 18.02
N ASP A 209 10.52 1.60 18.90
CA ASP A 209 9.13 1.44 19.32
C ASP A 209 8.14 1.48 18.14
N GLY A 210 8.35 0.56 17.19
CA GLY A 210 7.64 0.56 15.90
C GLY A 210 6.12 0.53 16.04
N TYR A 211 5.58 -0.17 17.04
CA TYR A 211 4.14 -0.18 17.30
C TYR A 211 3.61 1.22 17.65
N LYS A 212 4.31 1.94 18.54
CA LYS A 212 3.91 3.29 18.95
C LYS A 212 4.11 4.31 17.84
N GLN A 213 5.19 4.19 17.07
CA GLN A 213 5.40 5.07 15.92
C GLN A 213 4.36 4.82 14.82
N LEU A 214 3.92 3.58 14.61
CA LEU A 214 2.85 3.28 13.68
C LEU A 214 1.57 4.03 14.04
N GLU A 215 1.24 4.18 15.34
CA GLU A 215 0.06 4.92 15.79
C GLU A 215 0.06 6.39 15.33
N ILE A 216 1.23 7.01 15.17
CA ILE A 216 1.36 8.39 14.64
C ILE A 216 0.95 8.47 13.18
N LEU A 217 1.20 7.41 12.40
CA LEU A 217 0.91 7.34 10.98
C LEU A 217 -0.56 7.01 10.68
N LEU A 218 -1.27 6.34 11.61
CA LEU A 218 -2.62 5.79 11.39
C LEU A 218 -3.62 6.76 10.74
N PRO A 219 -3.69 8.05 11.10
CA PRO A 219 -4.64 8.98 10.47
C PRO A 219 -4.42 9.17 8.97
N TYR A 220 -3.27 8.80 8.46
CA TYR A 220 -2.84 9.05 7.08
C TYR A 220 -2.58 7.78 6.27
N VAL A 221 -2.70 6.59 6.87
CA VAL A 221 -2.34 5.32 6.20
C VAL A 221 -3.29 5.04 5.04
N THR A 222 -2.71 4.84 3.86
CA THR A 222 -3.40 4.49 2.62
C THR A 222 -2.93 3.17 2.01
N SER A 223 -1.74 2.70 2.39
CA SER A 223 -1.17 1.39 2.04
C SER A 223 -0.24 0.91 3.15
N VAL A 224 0.05 -0.39 3.20
CA VAL A 224 0.89 -0.98 4.25
C VAL A 224 1.89 -1.96 3.66
N HIS A 225 3.17 -1.79 3.99
CA HIS A 225 4.19 -2.82 3.88
C HIS A 225 4.35 -3.50 5.23
N LEU A 226 4.11 -4.81 5.26
CA LEU A 226 4.18 -5.63 6.45
C LEU A 226 5.47 -6.43 6.45
N LYS A 227 6.37 -6.10 7.37
CA LYS A 227 7.64 -6.80 7.57
C LYS A 227 7.47 -7.96 8.56
N SER A 228 8.40 -8.90 8.52
CA SER A 228 8.49 -9.99 9.51
C SER A 228 9.15 -9.56 10.83
N HIS A 229 9.58 -8.31 10.92
CA HIS A 229 10.18 -7.73 12.12
C HIS A 229 9.61 -6.33 12.39
N VAL A 230 9.77 -5.89 13.61
CA VAL A 230 9.44 -4.54 14.10
C VAL A 230 10.51 -4.12 15.09
N ALA A 231 10.82 -2.82 15.15
CA ALA A 231 11.75 -2.32 16.17
C ALA A 231 11.05 -2.21 17.53
N GLY A 232 11.68 -2.82 18.55
CA GLY A 232 11.27 -2.66 19.93
C GLY A 232 11.61 -1.26 20.51
N PRO A 233 11.24 -0.99 21.77
CA PRO A 233 11.54 0.28 22.43
C PRO A 233 13.02 0.61 22.53
N ASP A 234 13.89 -0.40 22.57
CA ASP A 234 15.35 -0.27 22.60
C ASP A 234 15.98 -0.11 21.20
N GLY A 235 15.17 -0.08 20.15
CA GLY A 235 15.61 0.02 18.76
C GLY A 235 16.11 -1.28 18.15
N LYS A 236 16.07 -2.41 18.88
CA LYS A 236 16.40 -3.70 18.31
C LYS A 236 15.20 -4.32 17.61
N ASN A 237 15.46 -4.97 16.49
CA ASN A 237 14.44 -5.70 15.78
C ASN A 237 14.02 -6.95 16.56
N GLU A 238 12.73 -7.13 16.70
CA GLU A 238 12.07 -8.34 17.21
C GLU A 238 11.12 -8.91 16.14
N ALA A 239 10.71 -10.17 16.30
CA ALA A 239 9.72 -10.76 15.42
C ALA A 239 8.40 -9.97 15.51
N ALA A 240 7.83 -9.62 14.36
CA ALA A 240 6.60 -8.86 14.31
C ALA A 240 5.40 -9.70 14.76
N ASP A 241 4.61 -9.18 15.67
CA ASP A 241 3.28 -9.72 16.03
C ASP A 241 2.26 -9.18 15.01
N TRP A 242 2.04 -9.92 13.93
CA TRP A 242 1.11 -9.53 12.88
C TRP A 242 -0.34 -9.38 13.37
N PRO A 243 -0.91 -10.25 14.19
CA PRO A 243 -2.20 -10.00 14.82
C PRO A 243 -2.30 -8.65 15.53
N ARG A 244 -1.28 -8.26 16.28
CA ARG A 244 -1.20 -6.98 16.96
C ARG A 244 -1.13 -5.82 15.97
N LEU A 245 -0.25 -5.88 14.96
CA LEU A 245 -0.13 -4.84 13.92
C LEU A 245 -1.45 -4.64 13.17
N LEU A 246 -2.08 -5.73 12.73
CA LEU A 246 -3.36 -5.67 12.04
C LEU A 246 -4.49 -5.18 12.96
N GLY A 247 -4.44 -5.51 14.25
CA GLY A 247 -5.36 -4.96 15.25
C GLY A 247 -5.24 -3.44 15.36
N ILE A 248 -4.02 -2.91 15.44
CA ILE A 248 -3.75 -1.47 15.46
C ILE A 248 -4.31 -0.80 14.19
N LEU A 249 -3.97 -1.33 13.00
CA LEU A 249 -4.44 -0.82 11.71
C LEU A 249 -5.97 -0.87 11.60
N GLY A 250 -6.59 -1.99 11.94
CA GLY A 250 -8.04 -2.16 11.84
C GLY A 250 -8.83 -1.26 12.78
N ASN A 251 -8.34 -1.07 13.99
CA ASN A 251 -8.95 -0.18 14.98
C ASN A 251 -8.89 1.30 14.56
N SER A 252 -7.92 1.70 13.73
CA SER A 252 -7.89 3.03 13.12
C SER A 252 -8.90 3.22 11.98
N GLY A 253 -9.56 2.15 11.56
CA GLY A 253 -10.47 2.16 10.42
C GLY A 253 -9.81 1.84 9.08
N TYR A 254 -8.52 1.49 9.05
CA TYR A 254 -7.84 1.06 7.82
C TYR A 254 -8.49 -0.19 7.24
N LYS A 255 -8.78 -0.13 5.97
CA LYS A 255 -9.34 -1.22 5.17
C LYS A 255 -8.58 -1.26 3.85
N GLY A 256 -7.91 -2.33 3.57
CA GLY A 256 -7.14 -2.40 2.33
C GLY A 256 -6.10 -3.51 2.33
N PHE A 257 -5.10 -3.32 1.49
CA PHE A 257 -4.03 -4.29 1.34
C PHE A 257 -2.98 -4.15 2.45
N VAL A 258 -2.53 -5.31 2.92
CA VAL A 258 -1.32 -5.46 3.72
C VAL A 258 -0.35 -6.31 2.90
N GLY A 259 0.68 -5.66 2.37
CA GLY A 259 1.66 -6.27 1.48
C GLY A 259 2.84 -6.84 2.26
N LEU A 260 3.06 -8.16 2.20
CA LEU A 260 4.27 -8.77 2.74
C LEU A 260 5.50 -8.20 2.02
N GLU A 261 6.43 -7.60 2.75
CA GLU A 261 7.73 -7.21 2.23
C GLU A 261 8.84 -7.93 2.99
N TYR A 262 9.61 -8.75 2.24
CA TYR A 262 10.69 -9.56 2.77
C TYR A 262 12.03 -9.13 2.18
N GLU A 263 13.00 -8.79 3.04
CA GLU A 263 14.26 -8.21 2.57
C GLU A 263 15.50 -9.08 2.83
N ASN A 264 15.34 -10.22 3.49
CA ASN A 264 16.47 -11.15 3.74
C ASN A 264 16.83 -11.92 2.45
N THR A 265 17.79 -12.84 2.56
CA THR A 265 18.45 -13.47 1.41
C THR A 265 17.78 -14.74 0.92
N ASP A 266 16.94 -15.36 1.72
CA ASP A 266 16.32 -16.67 1.52
C ASP A 266 14.85 -16.57 1.05
N SER A 267 14.59 -15.61 0.13
CA SER A 267 13.26 -15.30 -0.37
C SER A 267 12.49 -16.50 -0.94
N GLU A 268 13.17 -17.43 -1.61
CA GLU A 268 12.53 -18.61 -2.24
C GLU A 268 11.93 -19.59 -1.22
N SER A 269 12.52 -19.71 -0.03
CA SER A 269 12.03 -20.60 1.04
C SER A 269 11.08 -19.89 2.00
N GLU A 270 11.38 -18.65 2.37
CA GLU A 270 10.66 -17.95 3.44
C GLU A 270 9.39 -17.25 2.96
N ILE A 271 9.39 -16.67 1.76
CA ILE A 271 8.20 -15.95 1.28
C ILE A 271 6.97 -16.86 1.16
N PRO A 272 7.04 -18.10 0.63
CA PRO A 272 5.87 -18.99 0.60
C PRO A 272 5.30 -19.29 1.99
N ARG A 273 6.17 -19.50 2.98
CA ARG A 273 5.79 -19.74 4.38
C ARG A 273 5.10 -18.51 4.98
N LEU A 274 5.73 -17.33 4.85
CA LEU A 274 5.19 -16.07 5.34
C LEU A 274 3.89 -15.67 4.64
N ALA A 275 3.76 -15.94 3.35
CA ALA A 275 2.53 -15.72 2.58
C ALA A 275 1.36 -16.56 3.12
N ALA A 276 1.62 -17.84 3.43
CA ALA A 276 0.62 -18.71 4.05
C ALA A 276 0.20 -18.23 5.45
N GLU A 277 1.16 -17.75 6.23
CA GLU A 277 0.92 -17.16 7.55
C GLU A 277 0.09 -15.88 7.43
N LEU A 278 0.49 -14.92 6.58
CA LEU A 278 -0.25 -13.68 6.35
C LEU A 278 -1.69 -13.94 5.94
N ARG A 279 -1.90 -14.84 4.96
CA ARG A 279 -3.24 -15.23 4.54
C ARG A 279 -4.08 -15.76 5.69
N THR A 280 -3.47 -16.55 6.58
CA THR A 280 -4.16 -17.12 7.75
C THR A 280 -4.55 -16.03 8.73
N VAL A 281 -3.65 -15.12 9.05
CA VAL A 281 -3.91 -14.01 9.99
C VAL A 281 -4.98 -13.07 9.41
N VAL A 282 -4.85 -12.66 8.15
CA VAL A 282 -5.81 -11.80 7.47
C VAL A 282 -7.22 -12.43 7.49
N ARG A 283 -7.34 -13.72 7.17
CA ARG A 283 -8.64 -14.41 7.21
C ARG A 283 -9.25 -14.45 8.60
N LYS A 284 -8.47 -14.77 9.63
CA LYS A 284 -8.94 -14.79 11.03
C LYS A 284 -9.45 -13.43 11.50
N MET A 285 -8.79 -12.36 11.11
CA MET A 285 -9.15 -10.99 11.52
C MET A 285 -10.29 -10.40 10.69
N SER A 286 -10.51 -10.90 9.48
CA SER A 286 -11.61 -10.48 8.61
C SER A 286 -12.85 -11.36 8.71
N ALA A 287 -12.78 -12.46 9.46
CA ALA A 287 -13.88 -13.39 9.73
C ALA A 287 -14.71 -12.96 10.94
#